data_76749f6aac7d9ceabc36462f9d4276a6
#
_entry.id   76749f6aac7d9ceabc36462f9d4276a6
#
_cell.length_a   1.000
_cell.length_b   1.000
_cell.length_c   1.000
_cell.angle_alpha   90.00
_cell.angle_beta   90.00
_cell.angle_gamma   90.00
#
_symmetry.space_group_name_H-M   'P 1'
#
loop_
_entity.id
_entity.type
_entity.pdbx_description
1 polymer ?
#
loop_
_entity_poly.entity_id
_entity_poly.type
_entity_poly.pdbx_seq_one_letter_code
_entity_poly.pdbx_strand_id
1 'polypeptide(L)'
;MTDEELMAAYADGDIEAFRTLYERHKKRIFGYLFAKLKDRSAADDVFQSVFAKLHVARQKYRQEIPFLPWIFTIARNDLFDYVRKKNTYMKHITISEKEVGCCTDPVSDTASIGVAIAELSSLTDAQRQALELRFNEGLTFREISAQMQTTEDNIRQIISRAIRKLRKLMGNKEVRHGGN
;
A
#
# COMPACT_ATOMS: atom_id res chain seq x y z
N MET A 1 -3.72 24.51 -4.14
CA MET A 1 -4.57 23.45 -3.57
C MET A 1 -3.71 22.23 -3.27
N THR A 2 -3.81 21.72 -2.06
CA THR A 2 -3.20 20.45 -1.64
C THR A 2 -3.96 19.27 -2.26
N ASP A 3 -3.39 18.07 -2.19
CA ASP A 3 -4.07 16.87 -2.73
C ASP A 3 -5.33 16.54 -1.93
N GLU A 4 -5.34 16.83 -0.62
CA GLU A 4 -6.48 16.67 0.27
C GLU A 4 -7.63 17.62 -0.10
N GLU A 5 -7.32 18.89 -0.40
CA GLU A 5 -8.29 19.89 -0.86
C GLU A 5 -8.86 19.50 -2.24
N LEU A 6 -8.02 19.04 -3.16
CA LEU A 6 -8.45 18.55 -4.47
C LEU A 6 -9.36 17.32 -4.33
N MET A 7 -9.04 16.41 -3.42
CA MET A 7 -9.85 15.23 -3.20
C MET A 7 -11.21 15.57 -2.58
N ALA A 8 -11.29 16.56 -1.69
CA ALA A 8 -12.54 17.07 -1.15
C ALA A 8 -13.39 17.73 -2.25
N ALA A 9 -12.79 18.62 -3.06
CA ALA A 9 -13.49 19.25 -4.18
C ALA A 9 -14.02 18.20 -5.18
N TYR A 10 -13.23 17.16 -5.45
CA TYR A 10 -13.69 16.05 -6.28
C TYR A 10 -14.85 15.26 -5.64
N ALA A 11 -14.84 15.05 -4.34
CA ALA A 11 -15.95 14.41 -3.64
C ALA A 11 -17.24 15.23 -3.79
N ASP A 12 -17.12 16.57 -3.81
CA ASP A 12 -18.23 17.51 -4.03
C ASP A 12 -18.64 17.65 -5.50
N GLY A 13 -17.93 16.95 -6.43
CA GLY A 13 -18.31 16.87 -7.84
C GLY A 13 -17.41 17.65 -8.81
N ASP A 14 -16.33 18.30 -8.34
CA ASP A 14 -15.37 19.00 -9.20
C ASP A 14 -14.49 18.01 -9.99
N ILE A 15 -14.78 17.85 -11.26
CA ILE A 15 -14.04 16.96 -12.18
C ILE A 15 -12.63 17.49 -12.48
N GLU A 16 -12.42 18.81 -12.50
CA GLU A 16 -11.09 19.38 -12.74
C GLU A 16 -10.14 19.14 -11.56
N ALA A 17 -10.67 19.07 -10.35
CA ALA A 17 -9.91 18.65 -9.18
C ALA A 17 -9.42 17.20 -9.34
N PHE A 18 -10.27 16.29 -9.82
CA PHE A 18 -9.85 14.91 -10.13
C PHE A 18 -8.78 14.87 -11.23
N ARG A 19 -8.95 15.63 -12.30
CA ARG A 19 -7.98 15.72 -13.39
C ARG A 19 -6.61 16.14 -12.86
N THR A 20 -6.58 17.14 -11.99
CA THR A 20 -5.34 17.61 -11.37
C THR A 20 -4.68 16.52 -10.51
N LEU A 21 -5.44 15.81 -9.67
CA LEU A 21 -4.94 14.68 -8.89
C LEU A 21 -4.40 13.56 -9.78
N TYR A 22 -5.14 13.22 -10.81
CA TYR A 22 -4.74 12.20 -11.78
C TYR A 22 -3.40 12.56 -12.44
N GLU A 23 -3.28 13.78 -12.99
CA GLU A 23 -2.05 14.24 -13.67
C GLU A 23 -0.84 14.24 -12.72
N ARG A 24 -1.03 14.66 -11.44
CA ARG A 24 0.04 14.67 -10.44
C ARG A 24 0.56 13.28 -10.10
N HIS A 25 -0.33 12.30 -10.01
CA HIS A 25 0.00 11.00 -9.40
C HIS A 25 0.04 9.82 -10.36
N LYS A 26 -0.47 9.95 -11.61
CA LYS A 26 -0.55 8.86 -12.58
C LYS A 26 0.80 8.16 -12.80
N LYS A 27 1.88 8.92 -13.00
CA LYS A 27 3.22 8.35 -13.26
C LYS A 27 3.73 7.56 -12.05
N ARG A 28 3.50 8.08 -10.84
CA ARG A 28 3.98 7.47 -9.60
C ARG A 28 3.22 6.18 -9.29
N ILE A 29 1.89 6.21 -9.44
CA ILE A 29 1.04 5.03 -9.20
C ILE A 29 1.30 3.96 -10.26
N PHE A 30 1.35 4.34 -11.54
CA PHE A 30 1.66 3.40 -12.62
C PHE A 30 3.05 2.78 -12.46
N GLY A 31 4.06 3.59 -12.15
CA GLY A 31 5.43 3.12 -11.91
C GLY A 31 5.50 2.10 -10.76
N TYR A 32 4.76 2.33 -9.67
CA TYR A 32 4.66 1.37 -8.56
C TYR A 32 4.05 0.03 -9.02
N LEU A 33 2.93 0.07 -9.74
CA LEU A 33 2.25 -1.14 -10.22
C LEU A 33 3.10 -1.91 -11.23
N PHE A 34 3.72 -1.19 -12.17
CA PHE A 34 4.60 -1.78 -13.18
C PHE A 34 5.84 -2.43 -12.56
N ALA A 35 6.47 -1.79 -11.57
CA ALA A 35 7.62 -2.35 -10.86
C ALA A 35 7.29 -3.69 -10.17
N LYS A 36 6.04 -3.85 -9.70
CA LYS A 36 5.56 -5.06 -9.02
C LYS A 36 5.09 -6.15 -9.99
N LEU A 37 4.38 -5.78 -11.05
CA LEU A 37 3.78 -6.74 -11.98
C LEU A 37 4.72 -7.13 -13.11
N LYS A 38 5.68 -6.26 -13.48
CA LYS A 38 6.62 -6.42 -14.61
C LYS A 38 5.92 -6.74 -15.95
N ASP A 39 4.64 -6.48 -16.03
CA ASP A 39 3.76 -6.68 -17.17
C ASP A 39 2.96 -5.40 -17.37
N ARG A 40 3.11 -4.77 -18.54
CA ARG A 40 2.50 -3.46 -18.83
C ARG A 40 0.98 -3.56 -18.91
N SER A 41 0.47 -4.59 -19.56
CA SER A 41 -0.98 -4.80 -19.69
C SER A 41 -1.64 -4.99 -18.32
N ALA A 42 -1.03 -5.88 -17.50
CA ALA A 42 -1.48 -6.09 -16.13
C ALA A 42 -1.41 -4.80 -15.28
N ALA A 43 -0.36 -4.00 -15.46
CA ALA A 43 -0.21 -2.74 -14.75
C ALA A 43 -1.27 -1.71 -15.19
N ASP A 44 -1.58 -1.64 -16.49
CA ASP A 44 -2.63 -0.77 -17.02
C ASP A 44 -4.02 -1.17 -16.48
N ASP A 45 -4.33 -2.47 -16.45
CA ASP A 45 -5.61 -2.99 -15.92
C ASP A 45 -5.79 -2.63 -14.44
N VAL A 46 -4.77 -2.89 -13.62
CA VAL A 46 -4.82 -2.56 -12.19
C VAL A 46 -4.85 -1.05 -11.98
N PHE A 47 -4.11 -0.29 -12.78
CA PHE A 47 -4.11 1.18 -12.72
C PHE A 47 -5.50 1.77 -12.97
N GLN A 48 -6.20 1.31 -14.00
CA GLN A 48 -7.58 1.72 -14.27
C GLN A 48 -8.51 1.36 -13.11
N SER A 49 -8.38 0.15 -12.58
CA SER A 49 -9.17 -0.33 -11.44
C SER A 49 -8.93 0.53 -10.18
N VAL A 50 -7.70 0.95 -9.91
CA VAL A 50 -7.35 1.85 -8.79
C VAL A 50 -8.13 3.16 -8.88
N PHE A 51 -8.14 3.82 -10.04
CA PHE A 51 -8.86 5.09 -10.21
C PHE A 51 -10.39 4.91 -10.22
N ALA A 52 -10.90 3.78 -10.72
CA ALA A 52 -12.31 3.44 -10.59
C ALA A 52 -12.70 3.25 -9.11
N LYS A 53 -11.88 2.56 -8.31
CA LYS A 53 -12.09 2.39 -6.87
C LYS A 53 -11.95 3.71 -6.10
N LEU A 54 -11.02 4.58 -6.49
CA LEU A 54 -10.92 5.94 -5.95
C LEU A 54 -12.23 6.70 -6.20
N HIS A 55 -12.76 6.65 -7.43
CA HIS A 55 -14.04 7.30 -7.76
C HIS A 55 -15.18 6.82 -6.86
N VAL A 56 -15.33 5.50 -6.68
CA VAL A 56 -16.36 4.93 -5.81
C VAL A 56 -16.14 5.33 -4.34
N ALA A 57 -14.89 5.37 -3.90
CA ALA A 57 -14.55 5.65 -2.50
C ALA A 57 -14.49 7.15 -2.17
N ARG A 58 -14.62 8.06 -3.15
CA ARG A 58 -14.44 9.50 -2.97
C ARG A 58 -15.28 10.11 -1.85
N GLN A 59 -16.54 9.65 -1.70
CA GLN A 59 -17.43 10.13 -0.65
C GLN A 59 -17.05 9.66 0.77
N LYS A 60 -16.17 8.66 0.88
CA LYS A 60 -15.69 8.11 2.16
C LYS A 60 -14.33 8.68 2.55
N TYR A 61 -13.72 9.48 1.69
CA TYR A 61 -12.45 10.11 1.98
C TYR A 61 -12.60 11.16 3.08
N ARG A 62 -11.64 11.23 3.97
CA ARG A 62 -11.56 12.23 5.04
C ARG A 62 -10.31 13.05 4.84
N GLN A 63 -10.44 14.38 4.85
CA GLN A 63 -9.34 15.33 4.63
C GLN A 63 -8.19 15.21 5.64
N GLU A 64 -8.46 14.69 6.85
CA GLU A 64 -7.44 14.47 7.86
C GLU A 64 -6.49 13.31 7.50
N ILE A 65 -6.83 12.52 6.49
CA ILE A 65 -6.00 11.41 6.01
C ILE A 65 -5.19 11.90 4.82
N PRO A 66 -3.84 11.84 4.87
CA PRO A 66 -3.01 12.20 3.72
C PRO A 66 -3.41 11.42 2.47
N PHE A 67 -3.59 12.11 1.34
CA PHE A 67 -4.09 11.54 0.09
C PHE A 67 -3.19 10.42 -0.45
N LEU A 68 -1.87 10.64 -0.50
CA LEU A 68 -0.94 9.66 -1.06
C LEU A 68 -0.97 8.31 -0.34
N PRO A 69 -0.82 8.21 0.98
CA PRO A 69 -0.96 6.93 1.69
C PRO A 69 -2.31 6.26 1.45
N TRP A 70 -3.37 7.04 1.32
CA TRP A 70 -4.71 6.51 1.09
C TRP A 70 -4.85 5.88 -0.30
N ILE A 71 -4.46 6.58 -1.38
CA ILE A 71 -4.52 6.03 -2.73
C ILE A 71 -3.56 4.86 -2.94
N PHE A 72 -2.38 4.88 -2.31
CA PHE A 72 -1.46 3.74 -2.33
C PHE A 72 -2.01 2.52 -1.59
N THR A 73 -2.86 2.72 -0.58
CA THR A 73 -3.58 1.61 0.07
C THR A 73 -4.57 0.97 -0.89
N ILE A 74 -5.29 1.76 -1.69
CA ILE A 74 -6.19 1.27 -2.75
C ILE A 74 -5.37 0.51 -3.80
N ALA A 75 -4.30 1.11 -4.31
CA ALA A 75 -3.45 0.52 -5.34
C ALA A 75 -2.83 -0.81 -4.90
N ARG A 76 -2.34 -0.89 -3.67
CA ARG A 76 -1.77 -2.11 -3.12
C ARG A 76 -2.82 -3.21 -2.96
N ASN A 77 -3.98 -2.90 -2.38
CA ASN A 77 -5.04 -3.88 -2.22
C ASN A 77 -5.49 -4.44 -3.57
N ASP A 78 -5.61 -3.57 -4.57
CA ASP A 78 -6.02 -3.96 -5.92
C ASP A 78 -4.96 -4.82 -6.63
N LEU A 79 -3.69 -4.47 -6.47
CA LEU A 79 -2.56 -5.27 -6.92
C LEU A 79 -2.60 -6.70 -6.34
N PHE A 80 -2.81 -6.83 -5.02
CA PHE A 80 -2.89 -8.13 -4.39
C PHE A 80 -4.11 -8.94 -4.83
N ASP A 81 -5.26 -8.29 -4.99
CA ASP A 81 -6.47 -8.94 -5.52
C ASP A 81 -6.24 -9.45 -6.95
N TYR A 82 -5.54 -8.67 -7.79
CA TYR A 82 -5.15 -9.08 -9.14
C TYR A 82 -4.24 -10.31 -9.13
N VAL A 83 -3.17 -10.29 -8.33
CA VAL A 83 -2.22 -11.39 -8.21
C VAL A 83 -2.91 -12.66 -7.68
N ARG A 84 -3.80 -12.54 -6.70
CA ARG A 84 -4.57 -13.68 -6.18
C ARG A 84 -5.47 -14.29 -7.25
N LYS A 85 -6.21 -13.48 -7.99
CA LYS A 85 -7.07 -13.95 -9.09
C LYS A 85 -6.24 -14.67 -10.14
N LYS A 86 -5.10 -14.09 -10.55
CA LYS A 86 -4.18 -14.70 -11.51
C LYS A 86 -3.63 -16.03 -11.00
N ASN A 87 -3.19 -16.11 -9.75
CA ASN A 87 -2.66 -17.34 -9.15
C ASN A 87 -3.76 -18.41 -8.98
N THR A 88 -4.98 -18.03 -8.62
CA THR A 88 -6.11 -18.96 -8.54
C THR A 88 -6.45 -19.51 -9.93
N TYR A 89 -6.50 -18.63 -10.94
CA TYR A 89 -6.74 -19.03 -12.33
C TYR A 89 -5.63 -19.96 -12.84
N MET A 90 -4.36 -19.65 -12.56
CA MET A 90 -3.22 -20.51 -12.91
C MET A 90 -3.26 -21.85 -12.19
N LYS A 91 -3.64 -21.92 -10.92
CA LYS A 91 -3.81 -23.20 -10.20
C LYS A 91 -4.90 -24.08 -10.79
N HIS A 92 -5.94 -23.50 -11.37
CA HIS A 92 -6.97 -24.26 -12.09
C HIS A 92 -6.54 -24.72 -13.49
N ILE A 93 -5.56 -24.06 -14.09
CA ILE A 93 -5.02 -24.41 -15.42
C ILE A 93 -3.77 -25.30 -15.30
N THR A 94 -3.00 -25.19 -14.22
CA THR A 94 -1.75 -25.92 -14.05
C THR A 94 -1.86 -27.02 -12.99
N ILE A 95 -2.32 -28.17 -13.42
CA ILE A 95 -1.68 -29.43 -13.01
C ILE A 95 -0.47 -29.57 -13.95
N SER A 96 0.48 -28.68 -13.91
CA SER A 96 1.85 -28.87 -14.43
C SER A 96 2.69 -27.60 -14.27
N GLU A 97 3.75 -27.75 -13.50
CA GLU A 97 5.04 -27.07 -13.50
C GLU A 97 5.22 -25.61 -13.10
N LYS A 98 5.87 -25.46 -11.94
CA LYS A 98 7.08 -24.70 -11.54
C LYS A 98 7.08 -23.17 -11.56
N GLU A 99 7.35 -22.68 -10.34
CA GLU A 99 8.28 -21.62 -9.94
C GLU A 99 8.23 -20.28 -10.71
N VAL A 100 7.71 -19.25 -10.04
CA VAL A 100 8.13 -17.88 -10.33
C VAL A 100 8.73 -17.27 -9.06
N GLY A 101 10.05 -17.15 -9.13
CA GLY A 101 10.88 -16.56 -8.10
C GLY A 101 10.50 -15.10 -7.81
N CYS A 102 10.47 -14.78 -6.53
CA CYS A 102 10.42 -13.44 -6.00
C CYS A 102 11.75 -12.74 -6.30
N CYS A 103 11.78 -11.82 -7.27
CA CYS A 103 12.91 -10.91 -7.46
C CYS A 103 12.64 -9.63 -6.71
N THR A 104 13.33 -9.48 -5.59
CA THR A 104 13.52 -8.22 -4.89
C THR A 104 14.70 -7.49 -5.53
N ASP A 105 14.44 -6.37 -6.21
CA ASP A 105 15.50 -5.42 -6.53
C ASP A 105 15.45 -4.25 -5.54
N PRO A 106 16.59 -3.85 -4.95
CA PRO A 106 16.64 -2.84 -3.92
C PRO A 106 16.54 -1.44 -4.54
N VAL A 107 15.63 -0.64 -4.02
CA VAL A 107 15.67 0.80 -4.23
C VAL A 107 16.85 1.34 -3.43
N SER A 108 17.86 1.78 -4.16
CA SER A 108 19.08 2.37 -3.64
C SER A 108 18.80 3.74 -3.01
N ASP A 109 18.66 3.74 -1.69
CA ASP A 109 18.86 4.92 -0.89
C ASP A 109 19.40 4.50 0.50
N THR A 110 20.73 4.41 0.61
CA THR A 110 21.42 3.83 1.76
C THR A 110 21.23 4.62 3.07
N ALA A 111 20.88 5.90 2.99
CA ALA A 111 20.60 6.72 4.17
C ALA A 111 19.19 6.41 4.75
N SER A 112 18.22 6.08 3.89
CA SER A 112 16.85 5.70 4.26
C SER A 112 16.79 4.30 4.89
N ILE A 113 17.66 3.38 4.47
CA ILE A 113 17.71 1.98 4.95
C ILE A 113 18.15 1.90 6.43
N GLY A 114 19.18 2.66 6.83
CA GLY A 114 19.63 2.67 8.22
C GLY A 114 18.58 3.17 9.21
N VAL A 115 17.79 4.15 8.78
CA VAL A 115 16.65 4.69 9.54
C VAL A 115 15.51 3.68 9.62
N ALA A 116 15.19 3.02 8.53
CA ALA A 116 14.14 1.99 8.48
C ALA A 116 14.50 0.77 9.36
N ILE A 117 15.78 0.36 9.39
CA ILE A 117 16.25 -0.73 10.25
C ILE A 117 16.14 -0.37 11.74
N ALA A 118 16.51 0.86 12.13
CA ALA A 118 16.38 1.33 13.52
C ALA A 118 14.89 1.42 13.96
N GLU A 119 14.01 1.80 13.05
CA GLU A 119 12.55 1.86 13.31
C GLU A 119 11.92 0.47 13.41
N LEU A 120 12.35 -0.46 12.56
CA LEU A 120 11.89 -1.85 12.60
C LEU A 120 12.38 -2.58 13.88
N SER A 121 13.55 -2.24 14.43
CA SER A 121 14.05 -2.81 15.68
C SER A 121 13.20 -2.41 16.91
N SER A 122 12.45 -1.33 16.81
CA SER A 122 11.52 -0.89 17.86
C SER A 122 10.22 -1.72 17.91
N LEU A 123 9.89 -2.43 16.84
CA LEU A 123 8.68 -3.28 16.78
C LEU A 123 8.93 -4.62 17.47
N THR A 124 7.87 -5.18 18.09
CA THR A 124 7.93 -6.57 18.55
C THR A 124 7.94 -7.53 17.36
N ASP A 125 8.42 -8.75 17.55
CA ASP A 125 8.48 -9.76 16.48
C ASP A 125 7.09 -10.03 15.90
N ALA A 126 6.06 -10.13 16.75
CA ALA A 126 4.69 -10.28 16.30
C ALA A 126 4.19 -9.08 15.46
N GLN A 127 4.58 -7.84 15.81
CA GLN A 127 4.24 -6.66 15.03
C GLN A 127 4.95 -6.66 13.68
N ARG A 128 6.22 -7.02 13.66
CA ARG A 128 7.03 -7.10 12.43
C ARG A 128 6.47 -8.17 11.50
N GLN A 129 6.23 -9.37 12.02
CA GLN A 129 5.66 -10.48 11.26
C GLN A 129 4.27 -10.14 10.70
N ALA A 130 3.37 -9.58 11.50
CA ALA A 130 2.04 -9.19 11.02
C ALA A 130 2.09 -8.12 9.92
N LEU A 131 3.03 -7.15 10.03
CA LEU A 131 3.26 -6.16 8.98
C LEU A 131 3.81 -6.80 7.71
N GLU A 132 4.79 -7.70 7.83
CA GLU A 132 5.37 -8.41 6.69
C GLU A 132 4.33 -9.22 5.93
N LEU A 133 3.58 -10.06 6.62
CA LEU A 133 2.49 -10.85 6.04
C LEU A 133 1.42 -9.97 5.38
N ARG A 134 1.09 -8.82 5.99
CA ARG A 134 0.09 -7.90 5.45
C ARG A 134 0.60 -7.09 4.27
N PHE A 135 1.84 -6.57 4.34
CA PHE A 135 2.35 -5.54 3.42
C PHE A 135 3.27 -6.10 2.33
N ASN A 136 4.00 -7.17 2.60
CA ASN A 136 4.86 -7.82 1.60
C ASN A 136 4.15 -8.98 0.92
N GLU A 137 3.47 -9.85 1.70
CA GLU A 137 2.79 -11.02 1.15
C GLU A 137 1.32 -10.77 0.81
N GLY A 138 0.75 -9.64 1.24
CA GLY A 138 -0.61 -9.22 0.90
C GLY A 138 -1.72 -10.07 1.51
N LEU A 139 -1.43 -10.81 2.58
CA LEU A 139 -2.41 -11.70 3.23
C LEU A 139 -3.57 -10.90 3.86
N THR A 140 -4.77 -11.48 3.83
CA THR A 140 -5.93 -10.95 4.55
C THR A 140 -5.76 -11.11 6.05
N PHE A 141 -6.51 -10.36 6.86
CA PHE A 141 -6.51 -10.53 8.32
C PHE A 141 -6.84 -11.96 8.73
N ARG A 142 -7.74 -12.63 8.00
CA ARG A 142 -8.11 -14.02 8.22
C ARG A 142 -6.94 -14.98 7.96
N GLU A 143 -6.22 -14.81 6.85
CA GLU A 143 -5.05 -15.63 6.52
C GLU A 143 -3.93 -15.41 7.54
N ILE A 144 -3.66 -14.15 7.93
CA ILE A 144 -2.66 -13.82 8.95
C ILE A 144 -3.06 -14.41 10.30
N SER A 145 -4.34 -14.33 10.68
CA SER A 145 -4.81 -14.88 11.96
C SER A 145 -4.65 -16.40 12.01
N ALA A 146 -4.92 -17.09 10.90
CA ALA A 146 -4.67 -18.53 10.79
C ALA A 146 -3.19 -18.87 10.91
N GLN A 147 -2.30 -18.11 10.24
CA GLN A 147 -0.87 -18.36 10.23
C GLN A 147 -0.21 -18.03 11.58
N MET A 148 -0.65 -16.95 12.24
CA MET A 148 -0.15 -16.54 13.55
C MET A 148 -0.91 -17.17 14.73
N GLN A 149 -1.85 -18.09 14.47
CA GLN A 149 -2.66 -18.81 15.47
C GLN A 149 -3.35 -17.87 16.45
N THR A 150 -4.01 -16.83 15.93
CA THR A 150 -4.70 -15.81 16.72
C THR A 150 -6.01 -15.38 16.05
N THR A 151 -6.72 -14.41 16.62
CA THR A 151 -7.96 -13.90 16.06
C THR A 151 -7.70 -12.76 15.06
N GLU A 152 -8.63 -12.56 14.11
CA GLU A 152 -8.54 -11.44 13.16
C GLU A 152 -8.51 -10.07 13.86
N ASP A 153 -9.27 -9.92 14.95
CA ASP A 153 -9.31 -8.67 15.71
C ASP A 153 -7.99 -8.40 16.41
N ASN A 154 -7.32 -9.44 16.93
CA ASN A 154 -5.99 -9.29 17.49
C ASN A 154 -4.97 -8.86 16.41
N ILE A 155 -5.03 -9.44 15.21
CA ILE A 155 -4.17 -9.02 14.09
C ILE A 155 -4.44 -7.57 13.71
N ARG A 156 -5.70 -7.13 13.63
CA ARG A 156 -6.03 -5.72 13.39
C ARG A 156 -5.42 -4.79 14.44
N GLN A 157 -5.49 -5.20 15.72
CA GLN A 157 -4.89 -4.42 16.81
C GLN A 157 -3.36 -4.39 16.73
N ILE A 158 -2.71 -5.54 16.48
CA ILE A 158 -1.25 -5.65 16.34
C ILE A 158 -0.77 -4.72 15.22
N ILE A 159 -1.38 -4.79 14.04
CA ILE A 159 -1.02 -3.96 12.89
C ILE A 159 -1.30 -2.48 13.17
N SER A 160 -2.44 -2.14 13.76
CA SER A 160 -2.78 -0.76 14.12
C SER A 160 -1.77 -0.15 15.10
N ARG A 161 -1.39 -0.90 16.14
CA ARG A 161 -0.38 -0.47 17.11
C ARG A 161 1.00 -0.31 16.46
N ALA A 162 1.39 -1.23 15.59
CA ALA A 162 2.65 -1.16 14.87
C ALA A 162 2.72 0.08 13.96
N ILE A 163 1.67 0.34 13.17
CA ILE A 163 1.58 1.53 12.31
C ILE A 163 1.62 2.82 13.14
N ARG A 164 0.90 2.86 14.27
CA ARG A 164 0.91 4.04 15.16
C ARG A 164 2.30 4.30 15.73
N LYS A 165 3.02 3.23 16.11
CA LYS A 165 4.38 3.34 16.62
C LYS A 165 5.36 3.86 15.56
N LEU A 166 5.30 3.31 14.34
CA LEU A 166 6.11 3.77 13.20
C LEU A 166 5.80 5.23 12.86
N ARG A 167 4.53 5.61 12.81
CA ARG A 167 4.13 7.00 12.53
C ARG A 167 4.65 7.98 13.58
N LYS A 168 4.65 7.61 14.86
CA LYS A 168 5.20 8.44 15.93
C LYS A 168 6.72 8.61 15.79
N LEU A 169 7.43 7.58 15.37
CA LEU A 169 8.88 7.64 15.15
C LEU A 169 9.23 8.53 13.94
N MET A 170 8.44 8.45 12.88
CA MET A 170 8.63 9.28 11.68
C MET A 170 8.27 10.76 11.93
N GLY A 171 7.17 11.02 12.63
CA GLY A 171 6.72 12.39 12.94
C GLY A 171 7.63 13.16 13.90
N ASN A 172 8.38 12.48 14.76
CA ASN A 172 9.36 13.14 15.65
C ASN A 172 10.64 13.60 14.92
N LYS A 173 10.84 13.27 13.65
CA LYS A 173 12.02 13.69 12.87
C LYS A 173 11.82 15.02 12.14
N GLU A 174 10.61 15.36 11.72
CA GLU A 174 10.36 16.64 11.05
C GLU A 174 10.57 17.84 11.98
N VAL A 175 10.39 17.66 13.29
CA VAL A 175 10.58 18.73 14.29
C VAL A 175 12.06 18.99 14.61
N ARG A 176 12.98 18.07 14.31
CA ARG A 176 14.41 18.22 14.64
C ARG A 176 15.28 18.81 13.52
N HIS A 177 14.76 19.03 12.32
CA HIS A 177 15.51 19.61 11.19
C HIS A 177 15.07 21.05 10.85
N GLY A 178 14.19 21.66 11.64
CA GLY A 178 13.73 23.05 11.46
C GLY A 178 14.32 24.06 12.45
N GLY A 179 15.46 23.76 13.04
CA GLY A 179 16.11 24.66 14.02
C GLY A 179 17.62 24.77 13.76
N ASN A 180 18.00 25.58 12.76
CA ASN A 180 19.23 26.39 12.76
C ASN A 180 19.19 27.40 11.62
#